data_710186bac770d9a8fd93f02fa1a4831c
#
_entry.id   710186bac770d9a8fd93f02fa1a4831c
#
_cell.length_a   1.000
_cell.length_b   1.000
_cell.length_c   1.000
_cell.angle_alpha   90.00
_cell.angle_beta   90.00
_cell.angle_gamma   90.00
#
_symmetry.space_group_name_H-M   'P 1'
#
loop_
_entity.id
_entity.type
_entity.pdbx_description
1 polymer ?
#
loop_
_entity_poly.entity_id
_entity_poly.type
_entity_poly.pdbx_seq_one_letter_code
_entity_poly.pdbx_strand_id
1 'polypeptide(L)'
;MCRKCILNKDWEKIKSHILSVHSQVRKLVGLPAKPPKAEGSNIHLKCNYCINECVLSKDDISYCGLRNISKKEIGELPFPSRSKGYIHGYIDANPTNCCNAWFCPAGTSRGYPNYSDYNEPEFGTYSYAAFFYGCSFSCLFCQNWSHKNFSKRNLFDVDRLANQIVKNKKITCLCYFGGTPEPQLPFSINLANKILEKIKKLESKRKFRVCWEWNGSGNRDLIDKCMKIALNSGGNIKFDLKSFHEKLNLALCGVSNKRTLENFKYLAENYFGTRGDDMPEMSACTLMVPGYTNHEEVEQIAKFVSEINKKIPYSLLIFHGDYQMRDLPITPRDQALKSLKIAQKYLDNVNLGNKFLLGFT
;
A
#
# COMPACT_ATOMS: atom_id res chain seq x y z
N MET A 1 -7.85 23.94 -3.63
CA MET A 1 -8.59 24.22 -2.35
C MET A 1 -7.67 23.82 -1.21
N CYS A 2 -7.46 24.66 -0.17
CA CYS A 2 -6.58 24.32 0.94
C CYS A 2 -7.26 23.43 1.99
N ARG A 3 -6.45 22.79 2.88
CA ARG A 3 -6.94 21.94 3.97
C ARG A 3 -8.04 22.59 4.82
N LYS A 4 -7.81 23.85 5.26
CA LYS A 4 -8.78 24.59 6.08
C LYS A 4 -10.16 24.69 5.39
N CYS A 5 -10.18 24.96 4.09
CA CYS A 5 -11.41 25.01 3.32
C CYS A 5 -12.08 23.63 3.21
N ILE A 6 -11.31 22.56 3.03
CA ILE A 6 -11.83 21.19 2.92
C ILE A 6 -12.49 20.74 4.23
N LEU A 7 -11.88 21.06 5.37
CA LEU A 7 -12.38 20.62 6.68
C LEU A 7 -13.55 21.45 7.20
N ASN A 8 -13.49 22.78 7.01
CA ASN A 8 -14.41 23.71 7.68
C ASN A 8 -15.61 24.15 6.83
N LYS A 9 -15.54 24.01 5.49
CA LYS A 9 -16.70 24.34 4.65
C LYS A 9 -17.72 23.22 4.69
N ASP A 10 -18.97 23.60 4.43
CA ASP A 10 -20.07 22.67 4.20
C ASP A 10 -19.67 21.68 3.09
N TRP A 11 -19.76 20.38 3.41
CA TRP A 11 -19.35 19.31 2.51
C TRP A 11 -20.12 19.35 1.18
N GLU A 12 -21.42 19.57 1.20
CA GLU A 12 -22.24 19.57 -0.03
C GLU A 12 -21.82 20.70 -0.99
N LYS A 13 -21.32 21.83 -0.46
CA LYS A 13 -20.82 22.96 -1.29
C LYS A 13 -19.46 22.67 -1.97
N ILE A 14 -18.65 21.80 -1.41
CA ILE A 14 -17.30 21.51 -1.94
C ILE A 14 -17.18 20.14 -2.61
N LYS A 15 -18.10 19.23 -2.31
CA LYS A 15 -18.12 17.85 -2.82
C LYS A 15 -18.11 17.78 -4.34
N SER A 16 -18.95 18.58 -5.00
CA SER A 16 -19.04 18.62 -6.46
C SER A 16 -17.71 19.00 -7.10
N HIS A 17 -17.00 20.01 -6.54
CA HIS A 17 -15.68 20.41 -7.00
C HIS A 17 -14.65 19.29 -6.82
N ILE A 18 -14.58 18.67 -5.64
CA ILE A 18 -13.66 17.56 -5.34
C ILE A 18 -13.89 16.39 -6.31
N LEU A 19 -15.13 15.98 -6.50
CA LEU A 19 -15.49 14.90 -7.41
C LEU A 19 -15.18 15.26 -8.87
N SER A 20 -15.35 16.52 -9.28
CA SER A 20 -15.02 17.00 -10.61
C SER A 20 -13.52 16.90 -10.88
N VAL A 21 -12.66 17.33 -9.94
CA VAL A 21 -11.19 17.24 -10.06
C VAL A 21 -10.76 15.77 -10.26
N HIS A 22 -11.23 14.87 -9.40
CA HIS A 22 -10.90 13.44 -9.55
C HIS A 22 -11.45 12.85 -10.84
N SER A 23 -12.67 13.24 -11.27
CA SER A 23 -13.25 12.81 -12.54
C SER A 23 -12.38 13.21 -13.73
N GLN A 24 -11.93 14.46 -13.79
CA GLN A 24 -11.07 14.97 -14.85
C GLN A 24 -9.74 14.22 -14.89
N VAL A 25 -9.03 14.13 -13.77
CA VAL A 25 -7.74 13.45 -13.67
C VAL A 25 -7.83 11.97 -14.07
N ARG A 26 -8.91 11.29 -13.70
CA ARG A 26 -9.11 9.87 -14.05
C ARG A 26 -9.43 9.68 -15.53
N LYS A 27 -10.24 10.57 -16.12
CA LYS A 27 -10.56 10.55 -17.55
C LYS A 27 -9.33 10.74 -18.43
N LEU A 28 -8.37 11.58 -18.01
CA LEU A 28 -7.10 11.79 -18.73
C LEU A 28 -6.27 10.50 -18.90
N VAL A 29 -6.47 9.52 -18.03
CA VAL A 29 -5.79 8.22 -18.07
C VAL A 29 -6.74 7.06 -18.41
N GLY A 30 -7.91 7.36 -19.00
CA GLY A 30 -8.88 6.35 -19.45
C GLY A 30 -9.57 5.55 -18.35
N LEU A 31 -9.62 6.08 -17.11
CA LEU A 31 -10.25 5.43 -15.98
C LEU A 31 -11.65 6.03 -15.68
N PRO A 32 -12.60 5.21 -15.18
CA PRO A 32 -13.94 5.71 -14.85
C PRO A 32 -13.89 6.74 -13.71
N ALA A 33 -14.72 7.77 -13.80
CA ALA A 33 -14.79 8.84 -12.80
C ALA A 33 -15.18 8.35 -11.41
N LYS A 34 -16.06 7.34 -11.35
CA LYS A 34 -16.59 6.71 -10.14
C LYS A 34 -16.52 5.19 -10.26
N PRO A 35 -16.57 4.44 -9.15
CA PRO A 35 -16.77 3.00 -9.21
C PRO A 35 -18.08 2.67 -9.93
N PRO A 36 -18.07 1.81 -10.95
CA PRO A 36 -19.30 1.39 -11.63
C PRO A 36 -20.21 0.63 -10.67
N LYS A 37 -21.53 0.85 -10.80
CA LYS A 37 -22.58 0.26 -9.98
C LYS A 37 -23.75 -0.16 -10.90
N ALA A 38 -23.51 -1.14 -11.77
CA ALA A 38 -24.55 -1.71 -12.63
C ALA A 38 -25.65 -2.39 -11.80
N GLU A 39 -26.89 -2.35 -12.30
CA GLU A 39 -28.07 -2.86 -11.61
C GLU A 39 -28.85 -3.88 -12.47
N GLY A 40 -29.63 -4.73 -11.81
CA GLY A 40 -30.55 -5.67 -12.45
C GLY A 40 -29.85 -6.67 -13.37
N SER A 41 -30.44 -6.91 -14.56
CA SER A 41 -29.93 -7.84 -15.58
C SER A 41 -28.63 -7.37 -16.26
N ASN A 42 -28.21 -6.13 -16.08
CA ASN A 42 -26.97 -5.58 -16.65
C ASN A 42 -25.72 -5.94 -15.87
N ILE A 43 -25.82 -6.72 -14.79
CA ILE A 43 -24.69 -7.11 -13.98
C ILE A 43 -23.95 -8.27 -14.66
N HIS A 44 -22.69 -8.03 -15.06
CA HIS A 44 -21.80 -9.03 -15.63
C HIS A 44 -20.69 -9.48 -14.67
N LEU A 45 -20.25 -8.60 -13.77
CA LEU A 45 -19.22 -8.92 -12.78
C LEU A 45 -19.40 -8.09 -11.50
N LYS A 46 -19.40 -8.77 -10.35
CA LYS A 46 -19.27 -8.13 -9.02
C LYS A 46 -17.84 -8.32 -8.52
N CYS A 47 -17.19 -7.21 -8.15
CA CYS A 47 -15.83 -7.21 -7.62
C CYS A 47 -15.82 -6.65 -6.20
N ASN A 48 -15.46 -7.48 -5.23
CA ASN A 48 -15.44 -7.13 -3.80
C ASN A 48 -14.02 -7.11 -3.20
N TYR A 49 -12.98 -6.92 -4.02
CA TYR A 49 -11.58 -6.98 -3.52
C TYR A 49 -11.13 -5.74 -2.75
N CYS A 50 -11.81 -4.60 -2.94
CA CYS A 50 -11.49 -3.35 -2.24
C CYS A 50 -12.74 -2.52 -1.99
N ILE A 51 -12.59 -1.39 -1.29
CA ILE A 51 -13.66 -0.45 -0.92
C ILE A 51 -14.55 0.00 -2.09
N ASN A 52 -14.05 -0.02 -3.32
CA ASN A 52 -14.82 0.43 -4.48
C ASN A 52 -15.97 -0.51 -4.85
N GLU A 53 -15.89 -1.80 -4.52
CA GLU A 53 -16.96 -2.79 -4.71
C GLU A 53 -17.67 -2.63 -6.06
N CYS A 54 -16.87 -2.62 -7.14
CA CYS A 54 -17.37 -2.37 -8.47
C CYS A 54 -18.37 -3.43 -8.91
N VAL A 55 -19.51 -2.99 -9.45
CA VAL A 55 -20.49 -3.84 -10.13
C VAL A 55 -20.49 -3.42 -11.59
N LEU A 56 -20.00 -4.29 -12.47
CA LEU A 56 -19.70 -3.99 -13.87
C LEU A 56 -20.81 -4.50 -14.79
N SER A 57 -21.26 -3.67 -15.71
CA SER A 57 -21.99 -4.05 -16.91
C SER A 57 -21.01 -4.46 -18.03
N LYS A 58 -21.54 -4.82 -19.20
CA LYS A 58 -20.75 -5.26 -20.35
C LYS A 58 -19.67 -4.25 -20.78
N ASP A 59 -19.96 -2.95 -20.72
CA ASP A 59 -19.08 -1.89 -21.22
C ASP A 59 -18.26 -1.19 -20.13
N ASP A 60 -18.41 -1.63 -18.88
CA ASP A 60 -17.76 -0.99 -17.77
C ASP A 60 -16.29 -1.40 -17.59
N ILE A 61 -15.52 -0.43 -17.10
CA ILE A 61 -14.16 -0.62 -16.58
C ILE A 61 -14.19 -0.48 -15.07
N SER A 62 -13.58 -1.40 -14.33
CA SER A 62 -13.44 -1.27 -12.88
C SER A 62 -12.71 -0.01 -12.48
N TYR A 63 -12.96 0.52 -11.27
CA TYR A 63 -12.29 1.72 -10.77
C TYR A 63 -10.75 1.64 -10.83
N CYS A 64 -10.16 0.50 -10.56
CA CYS A 64 -8.72 0.28 -10.67
C CYS A 64 -8.18 0.11 -12.10
N GLY A 65 -9.05 0.03 -13.12
CA GLY A 65 -8.69 -0.17 -14.52
C GLY A 65 -8.40 -1.63 -14.92
N LEU A 66 -8.29 -2.55 -13.96
CA LEU A 66 -7.81 -3.92 -14.21
C LEU A 66 -8.86 -4.86 -14.81
N ARG A 67 -10.14 -4.53 -14.71
CA ARG A 67 -11.25 -5.34 -15.23
C ARG A 67 -12.07 -4.53 -16.20
N ASN A 68 -12.02 -4.95 -17.45
CA ASN A 68 -12.77 -4.34 -18.54
C ASN A 68 -13.49 -5.46 -19.29
N ILE A 69 -14.82 -5.51 -19.16
CA ILE A 69 -15.65 -6.59 -19.69
C ILE A 69 -15.62 -6.61 -21.22
N SER A 70 -15.74 -5.45 -21.89
CA SER A 70 -15.73 -5.34 -23.36
C SER A 70 -14.42 -5.87 -23.97
N LYS A 71 -13.28 -5.59 -23.33
CA LYS A 71 -11.96 -6.06 -23.79
C LYS A 71 -11.75 -7.56 -23.60
N LYS A 72 -12.50 -8.21 -22.72
CA LYS A 72 -12.45 -9.68 -22.56
C LYS A 72 -12.94 -10.40 -23.82
N GLU A 73 -13.96 -9.89 -24.47
CA GLU A 73 -14.52 -10.45 -25.72
C GLU A 73 -13.59 -10.24 -26.91
N ILE A 74 -12.77 -9.18 -26.89
CA ILE A 74 -11.82 -8.84 -27.97
C ILE A 74 -10.44 -9.50 -27.75
N GLY A 75 -10.23 -10.21 -26.62
CA GLY A 75 -8.99 -10.98 -26.34
C GLY A 75 -7.76 -10.15 -25.98
N GLU A 76 -7.91 -8.87 -25.61
CA GLU A 76 -6.75 -7.98 -25.45
C GLU A 76 -6.06 -8.05 -24.10
N LEU A 77 -6.80 -8.07 -22.96
CA LEU A 77 -6.19 -8.09 -21.63
C LEU A 77 -6.97 -8.99 -20.66
N PRO A 78 -6.44 -10.17 -20.27
CA PRO A 78 -7.11 -11.02 -19.29
C PRO A 78 -7.21 -10.34 -17.94
N PHE A 79 -8.28 -10.60 -17.20
CA PHE A 79 -8.42 -10.13 -15.85
C PHE A 79 -7.34 -10.72 -14.94
N PRO A 80 -6.82 -9.97 -13.95
CA PRO A 80 -6.01 -10.57 -12.91
C PRO A 80 -6.83 -11.63 -12.16
N SER A 81 -6.17 -12.75 -11.88
CA SER A 81 -6.75 -13.92 -11.24
C SER A 81 -5.83 -14.42 -10.13
N ARG A 82 -6.11 -15.58 -9.56
CA ARG A 82 -5.16 -16.23 -8.64
C ARG A 82 -3.86 -16.66 -9.34
N SER A 83 -3.91 -16.97 -10.63
CA SER A 83 -2.75 -17.46 -11.40
C SER A 83 -2.05 -16.39 -12.20
N LYS A 84 -2.68 -15.25 -12.47
CA LYS A 84 -2.12 -14.18 -13.32
C LYS A 84 -2.32 -12.82 -12.68
N GLY A 85 -1.26 -12.00 -12.65
CA GLY A 85 -1.30 -10.64 -12.08
C GLY A 85 -0.50 -9.65 -12.91
N TYR A 86 -0.95 -8.39 -12.92
CA TYR A 86 -0.25 -7.27 -13.52
C TYR A 86 0.70 -6.65 -12.51
N ILE A 87 1.99 -6.88 -12.70
CA ILE A 87 3.04 -6.36 -11.84
C ILE A 87 4.24 -5.88 -12.65
N HIS A 88 5.05 -5.03 -12.03
CA HIS A 88 6.43 -4.76 -12.37
C HIS A 88 7.30 -5.23 -11.19
N GLY A 89 8.21 -6.14 -11.43
CA GLY A 89 9.07 -6.68 -10.36
C GLY A 89 10.54 -6.51 -10.69
N TYR A 90 11.33 -6.20 -9.67
CA TYR A 90 12.78 -6.13 -9.76
C TYR A 90 13.43 -6.61 -8.47
N ILE A 91 14.73 -6.89 -8.55
CA ILE A 91 15.55 -7.29 -7.41
C ILE A 91 16.16 -6.03 -6.80
N ASP A 92 15.89 -5.79 -5.51
CA ASP A 92 16.35 -4.63 -4.75
C ASP A 92 17.33 -5.07 -3.66
N ALA A 93 18.45 -4.40 -3.53
CA ALA A 93 19.48 -4.76 -2.54
C ALA A 93 18.99 -4.47 -1.11
N ASN A 94 19.24 -5.41 -0.19
CA ASN A 94 18.98 -5.18 1.22
C ASN A 94 20.15 -4.45 1.89
N PRO A 95 19.89 -3.54 2.85
CA PRO A 95 18.59 -2.96 3.23
C PRO A 95 17.98 -2.12 2.11
N THR A 96 16.72 -2.35 1.78
CA THR A 96 16.02 -1.58 0.75
C THR A 96 15.62 -0.19 1.26
N ASN A 97 15.30 0.73 0.35
CA ASN A 97 14.74 2.04 0.71
C ASN A 97 13.24 1.92 1.09
N CYS A 98 12.91 0.96 1.93
CA CYS A 98 11.58 0.74 2.47
C CYS A 98 11.37 1.58 3.72
N CYS A 99 10.19 2.17 3.89
CA CYS A 99 9.86 2.93 5.09
C CYS A 99 9.80 2.09 6.38
N ASN A 100 9.88 0.77 6.28
CA ASN A 100 9.99 -0.17 7.40
C ASN A 100 11.42 -0.70 7.64
N ALA A 101 12.42 -0.29 6.83
CA ALA A 101 13.79 -0.80 6.92
C ALA A 101 14.41 -0.60 8.30
N TRP A 102 14.02 0.45 9.03
CA TRP A 102 14.56 0.78 10.36
C TRP A 102 14.10 -0.17 11.48
N PHE A 103 13.17 -1.09 11.21
CA PHE A 103 12.75 -2.12 12.18
C PHE A 103 12.55 -3.51 11.57
N CYS A 104 12.60 -3.68 10.25
CA CYS A 104 12.41 -5.00 9.63
C CYS A 104 13.70 -5.84 9.69
N PRO A 105 13.62 -7.19 9.61
CA PRO A 105 14.80 -8.07 9.64
C PRO A 105 15.84 -7.75 8.56
N ALA A 106 15.41 -7.40 7.34
CA ALA A 106 16.37 -7.09 6.27
C ALA A 106 17.15 -5.79 6.52
N GLY A 107 16.61 -4.86 7.31
CA GLY A 107 17.26 -3.59 7.63
C GLY A 107 17.97 -3.55 8.99
N THR A 108 17.76 -4.58 9.82
CA THR A 108 18.27 -4.62 11.20
C THR A 108 18.71 -6.04 11.59
N SER A 109 19.05 -6.27 12.86
CA SER A 109 19.25 -7.61 13.41
C SER A 109 17.99 -8.26 13.96
N ARG A 110 16.83 -7.58 13.89
CA ARG A 110 15.58 -8.07 14.47
C ARG A 110 15.12 -9.36 13.80
N GLY A 111 14.55 -10.24 14.60
CA GLY A 111 14.07 -11.54 14.12
C GLY A 111 15.14 -12.62 13.95
N TYR A 112 16.43 -12.34 14.25
CA TYR A 112 17.46 -13.37 14.33
C TYR A 112 17.26 -14.23 15.58
N PRO A 113 17.45 -15.55 15.53
CA PRO A 113 17.70 -16.40 14.35
C PRO A 113 16.44 -16.92 13.67
N ASN A 114 15.24 -16.57 14.11
CA ASN A 114 13.98 -17.19 13.70
C ASN A 114 13.57 -16.80 12.27
N TYR A 115 13.73 -15.54 11.89
CA TYR A 115 13.24 -14.96 10.65
C TYR A 115 14.33 -14.32 9.78
N SER A 116 15.58 -14.29 10.28
CA SER A 116 16.79 -13.91 9.54
C SER A 116 17.92 -14.85 9.92
N ASP A 117 18.81 -15.12 8.98
CA ASP A 117 20.08 -15.85 9.23
C ASP A 117 21.21 -14.88 9.63
N TYR A 118 20.93 -13.57 9.67
CA TYR A 118 21.89 -12.50 9.95
C TYR A 118 21.59 -11.84 11.30
N ASN A 119 22.61 -11.67 12.14
CA ASN A 119 22.55 -10.89 13.38
C ASN A 119 22.91 -9.41 13.14
N GLU A 120 22.68 -8.93 11.92
CA GLU A 120 22.94 -7.57 11.44
C GLU A 120 22.03 -7.30 10.23
N PRO A 121 22.00 -6.08 9.64
CA PRO A 121 21.32 -5.84 8.37
C PRO A 121 21.81 -6.80 7.28
N GLU A 122 20.90 -7.32 6.46
CA GLU A 122 21.15 -8.39 5.49
C GLU A 122 21.88 -7.90 4.23
N PHE A 123 23.05 -7.28 4.39
CA PHE A 123 23.87 -6.86 3.25
C PHE A 123 24.24 -8.06 2.35
N GLY A 124 24.26 -7.81 1.02
CA GLY A 124 24.54 -8.84 0.03
C GLY A 124 23.40 -9.80 -0.28
N THR A 125 22.23 -9.59 0.34
CA THR A 125 20.97 -10.24 -0.01
C THR A 125 20.02 -9.27 -0.73
N TYR A 126 18.85 -9.74 -1.14
CA TYR A 126 17.91 -8.95 -1.94
C TYR A 126 16.47 -9.13 -1.47
N SER A 127 15.67 -8.10 -1.71
CA SER A 127 14.22 -8.15 -1.76
C SER A 127 13.74 -8.29 -3.20
N TYR A 128 12.75 -9.11 -3.46
CA TYR A 128 11.98 -9.02 -4.69
C TYR A 128 10.88 -7.97 -4.49
N ALA A 129 11.06 -6.80 -5.10
CA ALA A 129 10.10 -5.71 -5.06
C ALA A 129 9.06 -5.88 -6.16
N ALA A 130 7.80 -6.13 -5.78
CA ALA A 130 6.69 -6.36 -6.71
C ALA A 130 5.71 -5.18 -6.70
N PHE A 131 5.76 -4.33 -7.72
CA PHE A 131 4.88 -3.19 -7.90
C PHE A 131 3.64 -3.58 -8.70
N PHE A 132 2.46 -3.45 -8.08
CA PHE A 132 1.20 -3.75 -8.74
C PHE A 132 0.73 -2.63 -9.66
N TYR A 133 0.19 -3.00 -10.81
CA TYR A 133 -0.60 -2.10 -11.64
C TYR A 133 -2.04 -2.04 -11.13
N GLY A 134 -2.69 -0.88 -11.36
CA GLY A 134 -4.00 -0.58 -10.83
C GLY A 134 -3.98 -0.19 -9.34
N CYS A 135 -4.94 0.60 -8.92
CA CYS A 135 -5.06 1.07 -7.53
C CYS A 135 -6.52 1.26 -7.14
N SER A 136 -6.85 0.97 -5.89
CA SER A 136 -8.16 1.27 -5.31
C SER A 136 -8.36 2.76 -5.01
N PHE A 137 -7.29 3.57 -4.96
CA PHE A 137 -7.30 5.01 -4.76
C PHE A 137 -6.93 5.79 -6.03
N SER A 138 -7.11 7.10 -6.01
CA SER A 138 -6.73 8.03 -7.08
C SER A 138 -6.00 9.25 -6.52
N CYS A 139 -4.93 9.02 -5.76
CA CYS A 139 -4.18 10.09 -5.10
C CYS A 139 -3.65 11.10 -6.14
N LEU A 140 -3.92 12.40 -5.92
CA LEU A 140 -3.44 13.48 -6.78
C LEU A 140 -1.92 13.68 -6.67
N PHE A 141 -1.34 13.28 -5.55
CA PHE A 141 0.10 13.34 -5.25
C PHE A 141 0.83 12.00 -5.48
N CYS A 142 0.30 11.10 -6.32
CA CYS A 142 0.83 9.75 -6.46
C CYS A 142 2.25 9.75 -7.05
N GLN A 143 3.24 9.29 -6.28
CA GLN A 143 4.63 9.16 -6.71
C GLN A 143 4.87 7.94 -7.61
N ASN A 144 3.94 6.99 -7.61
CA ASN A 144 3.96 5.79 -8.47
C ASN A 144 2.84 5.81 -9.52
N TRP A 145 2.47 6.97 -10.05
CA TRP A 145 1.32 7.13 -10.97
C TRP A 145 1.43 6.31 -12.26
N SER A 146 2.62 5.85 -12.65
CA SER A 146 2.87 4.96 -13.79
C SER A 146 2.12 3.63 -13.70
N HIS A 147 1.70 3.20 -12.49
CA HIS A 147 0.86 2.01 -12.29
C HIS A 147 -0.49 2.06 -13.04
N LYS A 148 -0.91 3.24 -13.54
CA LYS A 148 -2.12 3.40 -14.34
C LYS A 148 -1.95 2.93 -15.77
N ASN A 149 -0.70 2.84 -16.24
CA ASN A 149 -0.33 2.44 -17.60
C ASN A 149 0.23 1.01 -17.61
N PHE A 150 -0.53 0.04 -18.10
CA PHE A 150 -0.10 -1.36 -18.18
C PHE A 150 -0.55 -2.02 -19.47
N SER A 151 0.13 -3.11 -19.84
CA SER A 151 -0.10 -3.88 -21.06
C SER A 151 0.03 -5.37 -20.78
N LYS A 152 -0.17 -6.21 -21.81
CA LYS A 152 0.06 -7.67 -21.73
C LYS A 152 1.48 -8.03 -21.24
N ARG A 153 2.48 -7.19 -21.51
CA ARG A 153 3.87 -7.41 -21.07
C ARG A 153 4.03 -7.40 -19.55
N ASN A 154 3.10 -6.77 -18.85
CA ASN A 154 3.09 -6.66 -17.39
C ASN A 154 2.32 -7.81 -16.71
N LEU A 155 1.77 -8.74 -17.49
CA LEU A 155 1.03 -9.89 -17.00
C LEU A 155 1.98 -11.04 -16.68
N PHE A 156 2.09 -11.36 -15.41
CA PHE A 156 2.92 -12.45 -14.91
C PHE A 156 2.09 -13.65 -14.50
N ASP A 157 2.59 -14.84 -14.87
CA ASP A 157 2.08 -16.11 -14.35
C ASP A 157 2.70 -16.41 -12.99
N VAL A 158 1.88 -16.86 -12.06
CA VAL A 158 2.27 -17.09 -10.65
C VAL A 158 3.33 -18.17 -10.51
N ASP A 159 3.23 -19.28 -11.26
CA ASP A 159 4.17 -20.40 -11.14
C ASP A 159 5.53 -20.04 -11.72
N ARG A 160 5.53 -19.39 -12.88
CA ARG A 160 6.75 -18.89 -13.50
C ARG A 160 7.47 -17.91 -12.59
N LEU A 161 6.75 -16.96 -12.01
CA LEU A 161 7.34 -15.96 -11.13
C LEU A 161 7.84 -16.57 -9.82
N ALA A 162 7.06 -17.47 -9.21
CA ALA A 162 7.50 -18.18 -8.00
C ALA A 162 8.79 -18.96 -8.25
N ASN A 163 8.91 -19.66 -9.38
CA ASN A 163 10.12 -20.38 -9.75
C ASN A 163 11.32 -19.45 -9.93
N GLN A 164 11.14 -18.29 -10.56
CA GLN A 164 12.21 -17.29 -10.74
C GLN A 164 12.71 -16.77 -9.39
N ILE A 165 11.81 -16.44 -8.47
CA ILE A 165 12.19 -15.92 -7.14
C ILE A 165 12.88 -17.00 -6.31
N VAL A 166 12.34 -18.21 -6.27
CA VAL A 166 12.91 -19.31 -5.46
C VAL A 166 14.29 -19.74 -5.95
N LYS A 167 14.53 -19.70 -7.27
CA LYS A 167 15.84 -20.06 -7.87
C LYS A 167 16.97 -19.16 -7.39
N ASN A 168 16.71 -17.88 -7.09
CA ASN A 168 17.70 -16.98 -6.55
C ASN A 168 17.72 -17.06 -5.01
N LYS A 169 18.68 -17.83 -4.46
CA LYS A 169 18.83 -18.04 -3.03
C LYS A 169 19.16 -16.79 -2.22
N LYS A 170 19.69 -15.74 -2.87
CA LYS A 170 19.98 -14.47 -2.23
C LYS A 170 18.74 -13.59 -2.02
N ILE A 171 17.58 -13.93 -2.61
CA ILE A 171 16.34 -13.23 -2.32
C ILE A 171 15.80 -13.75 -0.99
N THR A 172 15.77 -12.91 0.04
CA THR A 172 15.32 -13.25 1.40
C THR A 172 13.92 -12.72 1.74
N CYS A 173 13.38 -11.83 0.90
CA CYS A 173 12.03 -11.33 1.08
C CYS A 173 11.34 -10.98 -0.24
N LEU A 174 10.00 -11.02 -0.19
CA LEU A 174 9.08 -10.53 -1.21
C LEU A 174 8.30 -9.38 -0.61
N CYS A 175 8.43 -8.19 -1.20
CA CYS A 175 7.70 -7.01 -0.76
C CYS A 175 6.76 -6.55 -1.87
N TYR A 176 5.46 -6.46 -1.53
CA TYR A 176 4.43 -5.98 -2.44
C TYR A 176 4.18 -4.48 -2.24
N PHE A 177 4.26 -3.73 -3.33
CA PHE A 177 4.15 -2.28 -3.35
C PHE A 177 3.11 -1.77 -4.36
N GLY A 178 3.15 -0.51 -4.58
CA GLY A 178 2.60 0.28 -5.52
C GLY A 178 2.01 0.51 -6.54
N GLY A 179 1.08 0.79 -7.34
CA GLY A 179 -0.29 1.17 -7.25
C GLY A 179 -0.92 0.82 -5.87
N THR A 180 -1.35 -0.42 -5.72
CA THR A 180 -1.67 -1.03 -4.41
C THR A 180 -2.01 -2.51 -4.64
N PRO A 181 -1.67 -3.44 -3.73
CA PRO A 181 -1.99 -4.87 -3.89
C PRO A 181 -3.48 -5.21 -3.90
N GLU A 182 -4.33 -4.42 -3.26
CA GLU A 182 -5.72 -4.77 -2.96
C GLU A 182 -6.55 -5.22 -4.17
N PRO A 183 -6.46 -4.60 -5.36
CA PRO A 183 -7.19 -5.09 -6.52
C PRO A 183 -6.77 -6.47 -7.00
N GLN A 184 -5.62 -6.97 -6.54
CA GLN A 184 -5.01 -8.23 -6.98
C GLN A 184 -4.59 -9.13 -5.80
N LEU A 185 -5.19 -9.00 -4.62
CA LEU A 185 -4.88 -9.83 -3.43
C LEU A 185 -4.93 -11.34 -3.69
N PRO A 186 -5.88 -11.90 -4.48
CA PRO A 186 -5.85 -13.33 -4.77
C PRO A 186 -4.57 -13.80 -5.48
N PHE A 187 -3.97 -12.95 -6.33
CA PHE A 187 -2.68 -13.22 -6.97
C PHE A 187 -1.52 -13.13 -5.97
N SER A 188 -1.45 -12.04 -5.18
CA SER A 188 -0.37 -11.85 -4.20
C SER A 188 -0.32 -12.94 -3.14
N ILE A 189 -1.49 -13.34 -2.62
CA ILE A 189 -1.64 -14.45 -1.67
C ILE A 189 -1.15 -15.77 -2.30
N ASN A 190 -1.58 -16.06 -3.52
CA ASN A 190 -1.18 -17.30 -4.19
C ASN A 190 0.32 -17.34 -4.51
N LEU A 191 0.89 -16.23 -4.96
CA LEU A 191 2.32 -16.12 -5.21
C LEU A 191 3.14 -16.34 -3.93
N ALA A 192 2.74 -15.68 -2.83
CA ALA A 192 3.38 -15.83 -1.53
C ALA A 192 3.36 -17.30 -1.07
N ASN A 193 2.18 -17.94 -1.08
CA ASN A 193 2.04 -19.33 -0.67
C ASN A 193 2.90 -20.27 -1.51
N LYS A 194 2.87 -20.13 -2.85
CA LYS A 194 3.68 -20.96 -3.75
C LYS A 194 5.18 -20.82 -3.50
N ILE A 195 5.67 -19.61 -3.23
CA ILE A 195 7.07 -19.40 -2.89
C ILE A 195 7.41 -20.09 -1.57
N LEU A 196 6.63 -19.86 -0.53
CA LEU A 196 6.87 -20.43 0.80
C LEU A 196 6.80 -21.96 0.78
N GLU A 197 5.83 -22.54 0.07
CA GLU A 197 5.70 -23.99 -0.12
C GLU A 197 6.91 -24.58 -0.86
N LYS A 198 7.35 -23.94 -1.95
CA LYS A 198 8.53 -24.38 -2.71
C LYS A 198 9.81 -24.31 -1.88
N ILE A 199 10.02 -23.22 -1.14
CA ILE A 199 11.16 -23.06 -0.26
C ILE A 199 11.15 -24.15 0.82
N LYS A 200 10.00 -24.37 1.47
CA LYS A 200 9.85 -25.43 2.49
C LYS A 200 10.20 -26.82 1.96
N LYS A 201 9.83 -27.13 0.71
CA LYS A 201 10.12 -28.42 0.07
C LYS A 201 11.57 -28.58 -0.33
N LEU A 202 12.22 -27.50 -0.82
CA LEU A 202 13.59 -27.56 -1.36
C LEU A 202 14.65 -27.28 -0.29
N GLU A 203 14.40 -26.36 0.61
CA GLU A 203 15.34 -25.84 1.58
C GLU A 203 14.61 -25.48 2.89
N SER A 204 14.27 -26.46 3.70
CA SER A 204 13.42 -26.28 4.89
C SER A 204 13.93 -25.26 5.92
N LYS A 205 15.24 -24.94 5.91
CA LYS A 205 15.86 -23.96 6.83
C LYS A 205 15.97 -22.54 6.24
N ARG A 206 15.71 -22.34 4.94
CA ARG A 206 15.81 -21.01 4.30
C ARG A 206 14.77 -20.05 4.86
N LYS A 207 15.21 -18.92 5.37
CA LYS A 207 14.34 -17.83 5.82
C LYS A 207 13.86 -17.05 4.60
N PHE A 208 12.55 -16.79 4.54
CA PHE A 208 11.95 -15.99 3.47
C PHE A 208 10.73 -15.26 3.99
N ARG A 209 10.74 -13.94 3.92
CA ARG A 209 9.69 -13.07 4.46
C ARG A 209 8.80 -12.54 3.36
N VAL A 210 7.53 -12.32 3.70
CA VAL A 210 6.55 -11.72 2.78
C VAL A 210 5.91 -10.51 3.43
N CYS A 211 6.00 -9.36 2.75
CA CYS A 211 5.49 -8.08 3.24
C CYS A 211 4.49 -7.48 2.26
N TRP A 212 3.52 -6.72 2.78
CA TRP A 212 2.60 -5.91 1.99
C TRP A 212 2.66 -4.45 2.41
N GLU A 213 2.78 -3.57 1.42
CA GLU A 213 2.63 -2.12 1.58
C GLU A 213 1.42 -1.67 0.76
N TRP A 214 0.42 -1.15 1.43
CA TRP A 214 -0.88 -0.85 0.83
C TRP A 214 -1.59 0.37 1.40
N ASN A 215 -2.69 0.77 0.76
CA ASN A 215 -3.57 1.81 1.31
C ASN A 215 -4.60 1.24 2.31
N GLY A 216 -4.66 -0.07 2.51
CA GLY A 216 -5.45 -0.76 3.52
C GLY A 216 -6.95 -0.87 3.24
N SER A 217 -7.41 -0.50 2.04
CA SER A 217 -8.83 -0.51 1.70
C SER A 217 -9.37 -1.86 1.16
N GLY A 218 -8.58 -2.93 1.33
CA GLY A 218 -8.90 -4.27 0.85
C GLY A 218 -10.10 -4.92 1.54
N ASN A 219 -10.59 -6.00 0.93
CA ASN A 219 -11.57 -6.89 1.55
C ASN A 219 -10.97 -7.52 2.82
N ARG A 220 -11.73 -7.54 3.92
CA ARG A 220 -11.25 -7.97 5.24
C ARG A 220 -10.72 -9.40 5.24
N ASP A 221 -11.44 -10.35 4.63
CA ASP A 221 -11.00 -11.75 4.60
C ASP A 221 -9.69 -11.95 3.83
N LEU A 222 -9.46 -11.13 2.80
CA LEU A 222 -8.23 -11.19 2.02
C LEU A 222 -7.05 -10.56 2.74
N ILE A 223 -7.24 -9.41 3.39
CA ILE A 223 -6.16 -8.77 4.17
C ILE A 223 -5.78 -9.60 5.39
N ASP A 224 -6.74 -10.27 6.01
CA ASP A 224 -6.51 -11.21 7.12
C ASP A 224 -5.61 -12.38 6.68
N LYS A 225 -5.86 -12.95 5.49
CA LYS A 225 -4.99 -13.97 4.90
C LYS A 225 -3.58 -13.45 4.65
N CYS A 226 -3.43 -12.20 4.15
CA CYS A 226 -2.12 -11.58 3.96
C CYS A 226 -1.41 -11.40 5.31
N MET A 227 -2.14 -10.97 6.35
CA MET A 227 -1.58 -10.79 7.69
C MET A 227 -1.06 -12.11 8.26
N LYS A 228 -1.82 -13.20 8.14
CA LYS A 228 -1.38 -14.54 8.56
C LYS A 228 -0.12 -15.02 7.84
N ILE A 229 -0.01 -14.74 6.54
CA ILE A 229 1.21 -15.05 5.77
C ILE A 229 2.39 -14.21 6.23
N ALA A 230 2.21 -12.89 6.40
CA ALA A 230 3.25 -12.00 6.91
C ALA A 230 3.71 -12.43 8.29
N LEU A 231 2.77 -12.69 9.21
CA LEU A 231 3.03 -13.16 10.57
C LEU A 231 3.88 -14.43 10.57
N ASN A 232 3.48 -15.46 9.84
CA ASN A 232 4.14 -16.75 9.82
C ASN A 232 5.51 -16.73 9.13
N SER A 233 5.71 -15.82 8.17
CA SER A 233 6.96 -15.73 7.42
C SER A 233 8.00 -14.77 8.05
N GLY A 234 7.63 -14.02 9.08
CA GLY A 234 8.48 -12.96 9.65
C GLY A 234 8.46 -11.65 8.87
N GLY A 235 7.53 -11.49 7.94
CA GLY A 235 7.27 -10.24 7.24
C GLY A 235 6.41 -9.28 8.06
N ASN A 236 6.00 -8.18 7.45
CA ASN A 236 5.12 -7.19 8.06
C ASN A 236 4.14 -6.59 7.06
N ILE A 237 3.16 -5.87 7.58
CA ILE A 237 2.18 -5.13 6.78
C ILE A 237 2.27 -3.65 7.11
N LYS A 238 2.51 -2.83 6.08
CA LYS A 238 2.50 -1.38 6.19
C LYS A 238 1.20 -0.78 5.64
N PHE A 239 0.57 0.06 6.43
CA PHE A 239 -0.57 0.86 6.03
C PHE A 239 -0.18 2.29 5.70
N ASP A 240 -0.49 2.73 4.51
CA ASP A 240 -0.43 4.15 4.15
C ASP A 240 -1.68 4.88 4.65
N LEU A 241 -1.61 5.44 5.85
CA LEU A 241 -2.63 6.31 6.41
C LEU A 241 -2.48 7.71 5.81
N LYS A 242 -3.15 7.97 4.69
CA LYS A 242 -2.97 9.20 3.89
C LYS A 242 -3.49 10.44 4.60
N SER A 243 -4.58 10.30 5.37
CA SER A 243 -5.15 11.29 6.26
C SER A 243 -6.09 10.64 7.26
N PHE A 244 -6.37 11.31 8.36
CA PHE A 244 -7.37 10.89 9.35
C PHE A 244 -8.78 11.34 8.93
N HIS A 245 -8.92 12.63 8.55
CA HIS A 245 -10.21 13.19 8.17
C HIS A 245 -10.68 12.67 6.81
N GLU A 246 -11.87 12.07 6.77
CA GLU A 246 -12.46 11.50 5.55
C GLU A 246 -12.57 12.54 4.42
N LYS A 247 -13.05 13.76 4.73
CA LYS A 247 -13.16 14.85 3.74
C LYS A 247 -11.82 15.14 3.07
N LEU A 248 -10.74 15.12 3.85
CA LEU A 248 -9.38 15.35 3.34
C LEU A 248 -8.92 14.16 2.48
N ASN A 249 -9.19 12.94 2.91
CA ASN A 249 -8.86 11.74 2.12
C ASN A 249 -9.61 11.72 0.79
N LEU A 250 -10.89 12.06 0.79
CA LEU A 250 -11.69 12.20 -0.44
C LEU A 250 -11.09 13.26 -1.37
N ALA A 251 -10.67 14.41 -0.83
CA ALA A 251 -10.07 15.48 -1.62
C ALA A 251 -8.70 15.10 -2.20
N LEU A 252 -7.87 14.38 -1.46
CA LEU A 252 -6.52 14.00 -1.88
C LEU A 252 -6.48 12.70 -2.68
N CYS A 253 -7.32 11.73 -2.34
CA CYS A 253 -7.22 10.35 -2.82
C CYS A 253 -8.45 9.87 -3.61
N GLY A 254 -9.53 10.65 -3.66
CA GLY A 254 -10.76 10.35 -4.40
C GLY A 254 -11.62 9.22 -3.81
N VAL A 255 -11.25 8.68 -2.66
CA VAL A 255 -11.90 7.55 -2.00
C VAL A 255 -11.91 7.76 -0.49
N SER A 256 -12.94 7.25 0.21
CA SER A 256 -13.02 7.28 1.67
C SER A 256 -11.91 6.46 2.32
N ASN A 257 -11.42 6.90 3.48
CA ASN A 257 -10.44 6.17 4.30
C ASN A 257 -11.09 5.30 5.39
N LYS A 258 -12.41 5.26 5.50
CA LYS A 258 -13.12 4.50 6.56
C LYS A 258 -12.64 3.06 6.62
N ARG A 259 -12.70 2.33 5.50
CA ARG A 259 -12.26 0.93 5.45
C ARG A 259 -10.75 0.77 5.75
N THR A 260 -9.92 1.73 5.37
CA THR A 260 -8.49 1.73 5.72
C THR A 260 -8.31 1.77 7.23
N LEU A 261 -8.97 2.71 7.92
CA LEU A 261 -8.90 2.85 9.38
C LEU A 261 -9.50 1.65 10.10
N GLU A 262 -10.66 1.17 9.66
CA GLU A 262 -11.31 -0.04 10.19
C GLU A 262 -10.42 -1.30 10.05
N ASN A 263 -9.82 -1.48 8.89
CA ASN A 263 -8.93 -2.60 8.62
C ASN A 263 -7.61 -2.50 9.40
N PHE A 264 -7.06 -1.28 9.53
CA PHE A 264 -5.88 -1.04 10.36
C PHE A 264 -6.16 -1.43 11.81
N LYS A 265 -7.25 -0.92 12.38
CA LYS A 265 -7.67 -1.23 13.74
C LYS A 265 -7.89 -2.73 13.92
N TYR A 266 -8.64 -3.36 13.03
CA TYR A 266 -8.91 -4.80 13.08
C TYR A 266 -7.63 -5.64 13.08
N LEU A 267 -6.68 -5.38 12.18
CA LEU A 267 -5.44 -6.16 12.14
C LEU A 267 -4.56 -5.89 13.35
N ALA A 268 -4.51 -4.64 13.84
CA ALA A 268 -3.73 -4.30 15.00
C ALA A 268 -4.27 -4.97 16.27
N GLU A 269 -5.58 -4.92 16.52
CA GLU A 269 -6.21 -5.54 17.70
C GLU A 269 -6.09 -7.07 17.72
N ASN A 270 -6.02 -7.71 16.54
CA ASN A 270 -5.97 -9.18 16.46
C ASN A 270 -4.56 -9.77 16.35
N TYR A 271 -3.58 -8.99 15.86
CA TYR A 271 -2.27 -9.55 15.50
C TYR A 271 -1.07 -8.80 16.05
N PHE A 272 -1.18 -7.50 16.38
CA PHE A 272 -0.02 -6.73 16.83
C PHE A 272 0.46 -7.21 18.21
N GLY A 273 1.78 -7.46 18.32
CA GLY A 273 2.42 -7.96 19.54
C GLY A 273 2.42 -9.49 19.67
N THR A 274 1.87 -10.23 18.73
CA THR A 274 1.85 -11.69 18.79
C THR A 274 3.22 -12.34 18.60
N ARG A 275 4.18 -11.62 17.96
CA ARG A 275 5.59 -12.04 17.82
C ARG A 275 6.53 -11.48 18.89
N GLY A 276 5.99 -10.71 19.84
CA GLY A 276 6.78 -9.97 20.82
C GLY A 276 7.24 -8.59 20.31
N ASP A 277 7.95 -7.86 21.17
CA ASP A 277 8.28 -6.44 20.93
C ASP A 277 9.34 -6.20 19.85
N ASP A 278 10.19 -7.19 19.57
CA ASP A 278 11.32 -7.03 18.64
C ASP A 278 10.92 -6.99 17.17
N MET A 279 9.77 -7.57 16.83
CA MET A 279 9.36 -7.73 15.44
C MET A 279 7.92 -7.29 15.20
N PRO A 280 7.67 -5.99 15.02
CA PRO A 280 6.34 -5.48 14.70
C PRO A 280 5.75 -6.13 13.46
N GLU A 281 4.55 -6.66 13.58
CA GLU A 281 3.83 -7.33 12.49
C GLU A 281 3.24 -6.36 11.49
N MET A 282 3.03 -5.13 11.94
CA MET A 282 2.48 -4.06 11.11
C MET A 282 2.98 -2.68 11.52
N SER A 283 2.80 -1.72 10.63
CA SER A 283 3.16 -0.32 10.84
C SER A 283 2.20 0.64 10.15
N ALA A 284 2.23 1.88 10.57
CA ALA A 284 1.60 3.01 9.90
C ALA A 284 2.64 3.85 9.15
N CYS A 285 2.22 4.48 8.07
CA CYS A 285 3.03 5.42 7.31
C CYS A 285 2.17 6.58 6.81
N THR A 286 2.71 7.80 6.82
CA THR A 286 2.03 8.99 6.31
C THR A 286 2.99 9.85 5.49
N LEU A 287 2.60 10.16 4.24
CA LEU A 287 3.30 11.13 3.41
C LEU A 287 2.83 12.55 3.78
N MET A 288 3.74 13.40 4.21
CA MET A 288 3.44 14.75 4.69
C MET A 288 3.29 15.74 3.52
N VAL A 289 2.13 15.74 2.87
CA VAL A 289 1.83 16.64 1.75
C VAL A 289 1.69 18.08 2.24
N PRO A 290 2.52 19.05 1.74
CA PRO A 290 2.48 20.43 2.18
C PRO A 290 1.10 21.08 2.03
N GLY A 291 0.65 21.78 3.05
CA GLY A 291 -0.65 22.46 3.05
C GLY A 291 -1.87 21.54 3.26
N TYR A 292 -1.68 20.21 3.29
CA TYR A 292 -2.76 19.22 3.48
C TYR A 292 -2.51 18.31 4.67
N THR A 293 -1.48 17.45 4.62
CA THR A 293 -1.15 16.53 5.72
C THR A 293 -0.09 17.18 6.62
N ASN A 294 -0.53 18.18 7.39
CA ASN A 294 0.31 18.94 8.31
C ASN A 294 0.37 18.25 9.70
N HIS A 295 1.03 18.92 10.64
CA HIS A 295 1.21 18.39 12.00
C HIS A 295 -0.09 18.12 12.75
N GLU A 296 -1.18 18.85 12.50
CA GLU A 296 -2.48 18.59 13.11
C GLU A 296 -3.12 17.30 12.58
N GLU A 297 -2.95 17.03 11.29
CA GLU A 297 -3.42 15.79 10.68
C GLU A 297 -2.59 14.58 11.16
N VAL A 298 -1.27 14.76 11.25
CA VAL A 298 -0.36 13.76 11.83
C VAL A 298 -0.71 13.48 13.29
N GLU A 299 -1.08 14.50 14.07
CA GLU A 299 -1.52 14.31 15.45
C GLU A 299 -2.77 13.42 15.55
N GLN A 300 -3.77 13.64 14.70
CA GLN A 300 -4.97 12.81 14.70
C GLN A 300 -4.68 11.35 14.33
N ILE A 301 -3.79 11.13 13.36
CA ILE A 301 -3.33 9.77 13.00
C ILE A 301 -2.57 9.15 14.16
N ALA A 302 -1.63 9.87 14.79
CA ALA A 302 -0.84 9.37 15.90
C ALA A 302 -1.70 9.03 17.12
N LYS A 303 -2.71 9.84 17.45
CA LYS A 303 -3.73 9.53 18.46
C LYS A 303 -4.46 8.24 18.14
N PHE A 304 -5.03 8.13 16.94
CA PHE A 304 -5.75 6.95 16.51
C PHE A 304 -4.89 5.67 16.63
N VAL A 305 -3.63 5.73 16.20
CA VAL A 305 -2.72 4.57 16.28
C VAL A 305 -2.39 4.26 17.74
N SER A 306 -2.15 5.27 18.58
CA SER A 306 -1.78 5.11 20.00
C SER A 306 -2.94 4.58 20.85
N GLU A 307 -4.18 4.90 20.53
CA GLU A 307 -5.37 4.34 21.18
C GLU A 307 -5.48 2.83 20.99
N ILE A 308 -4.88 2.29 19.90
CA ILE A 308 -4.82 0.86 19.68
C ILE A 308 -3.58 0.28 20.39
N ASN A 309 -2.38 0.78 20.05
CA ASN A 309 -1.13 0.39 20.72
C ASN A 309 -0.01 1.40 20.45
N LYS A 310 0.60 1.94 21.49
CA LYS A 310 1.68 2.95 21.41
C LYS A 310 2.96 2.42 20.77
N LYS A 311 3.18 1.10 20.77
CA LYS A 311 4.38 0.46 20.21
C LYS A 311 4.32 0.27 18.69
N ILE A 312 3.17 0.47 18.04
CA ILE A 312 3.06 0.36 16.58
C ILE A 312 4.00 1.37 15.91
N PRO A 313 4.94 0.92 15.06
CA PRO A 313 5.84 1.83 14.35
C PRO A 313 5.09 2.77 13.42
N TYR A 314 5.50 4.03 13.43
CA TYR A 314 4.93 5.07 12.57
C TYR A 314 6.02 5.81 11.80
N SER A 315 5.96 5.72 10.47
CA SER A 315 6.89 6.40 9.56
C SER A 315 6.24 7.65 8.96
N LEU A 316 6.87 8.80 9.17
CA LEU A 316 6.52 10.06 8.54
C LEU A 316 7.43 10.28 7.33
N LEU A 317 6.88 10.38 6.13
CA LEU A 317 7.66 10.52 4.90
C LEU A 317 7.66 11.96 4.40
N ILE A 318 8.84 12.43 4.02
CA ILE A 318 8.99 13.68 3.31
C ILE A 318 8.41 13.52 1.90
N PHE A 319 7.52 14.45 1.55
CA PHE A 319 6.89 14.54 0.24
C PHE A 319 7.80 15.30 -0.75
N HIS A 320 7.76 14.91 -2.00
CA HIS A 320 8.19 15.71 -3.14
C HIS A 320 7.05 15.79 -4.17
N GLY A 321 6.99 16.90 -4.91
CA GLY A 321 5.95 17.15 -5.90
C GLY A 321 5.96 16.12 -7.02
N ASP A 322 4.79 15.50 -7.30
CA ASP A 322 4.62 14.57 -8.41
C ASP A 322 3.16 14.53 -8.90
N TYR A 323 2.95 13.88 -10.05
CA TYR A 323 1.67 13.66 -10.73
C TYR A 323 0.86 14.96 -10.92
N GLN A 324 -0.24 15.15 -10.17
CA GLN A 324 -1.10 16.34 -10.27
C GLN A 324 -0.73 17.44 -9.25
N MET A 325 0.26 17.19 -8.41
CA MET A 325 0.76 18.13 -7.39
C MET A 325 2.26 18.41 -7.55
N ARG A 326 2.71 18.56 -8.80
CA ARG A 326 4.12 18.85 -9.13
C ARG A 326 4.55 20.24 -8.72
N ASP A 327 3.60 21.15 -8.59
CA ASP A 327 3.78 22.52 -8.18
C ASP A 327 3.97 22.71 -6.67
N LEU A 328 3.71 21.66 -5.88
CA LEU A 328 3.94 21.71 -4.44
C LEU A 328 5.44 21.53 -4.11
N PRO A 329 5.96 22.32 -3.15
CA PRO A 329 7.33 22.14 -2.67
C PRO A 329 7.51 20.80 -1.96
N ILE A 330 8.76 20.42 -1.72
CA ILE A 330 9.11 19.37 -0.75
C ILE A 330 8.53 19.74 0.62
N THR A 331 8.16 18.75 1.44
CA THR A 331 7.69 19.01 2.81
C THR A 331 8.63 19.98 3.52
N PRO A 332 8.15 21.15 3.97
CA PRO A 332 8.98 22.10 4.70
C PRO A 332 9.61 21.46 5.95
N ARG A 333 10.88 21.78 6.22
CA ARG A 333 11.62 21.25 7.37
C ARG A 333 10.88 21.45 8.68
N ASP A 334 10.31 22.64 8.90
CA ASP A 334 9.55 22.95 10.12
C ASP A 334 8.29 22.08 10.25
N GLN A 335 7.57 21.85 9.14
CA GLN A 335 6.43 20.95 9.12
C GLN A 335 6.85 19.52 9.50
N ALA A 336 7.96 19.03 8.94
CA ALA A 336 8.48 17.69 9.19
C ALA A 336 8.87 17.50 10.66
N LEU A 337 9.68 18.43 11.21
CA LEU A 337 10.15 18.37 12.59
C LEU A 337 9.01 18.55 13.61
N LYS A 338 8.07 19.45 13.32
CA LYS A 338 6.89 19.65 14.18
C LYS A 338 5.99 18.41 14.17
N SER A 339 5.78 17.78 13.00
CA SER A 339 5.01 16.55 12.88
C SER A 339 5.68 15.39 13.64
N LEU A 340 7.00 15.26 13.51
CA LEU A 340 7.78 14.25 14.24
C LEU A 340 7.62 14.41 15.75
N LYS A 341 7.85 15.62 16.28
CA LYS A 341 7.71 15.91 17.72
C LYS A 341 6.30 15.65 18.25
N ILE A 342 5.27 15.95 17.45
CA ILE A 342 3.89 15.69 17.83
C ILE A 342 3.61 14.19 17.87
N ALA A 343 3.98 13.44 16.83
CA ALA A 343 3.76 12.00 16.80
C ALA A 343 4.46 11.28 17.94
N GLN A 344 5.68 11.70 18.34
CA GLN A 344 6.44 11.17 19.46
C GLN A 344 5.81 11.42 20.84
N LYS A 345 4.80 12.31 20.95
CA LYS A 345 4.02 12.44 22.19
C LYS A 345 3.04 11.28 22.41
N TYR A 346 2.66 10.61 21.36
CA TYR A 346 1.63 9.56 21.36
C TYR A 346 2.20 8.15 21.15
N LEU A 347 3.29 8.04 20.38
CA LEU A 347 3.84 6.77 19.91
C LEU A 347 5.31 6.63 20.30
N ASP A 348 5.69 5.43 20.75
CA ASP A 348 7.05 5.10 21.19
C ASP A 348 8.04 4.97 20.02
N ASN A 349 7.54 4.54 18.85
CA ASN A 349 8.35 4.20 17.67
C ASN A 349 7.97 5.08 16.48
N VAL A 350 8.58 6.26 16.35
CA VAL A 350 8.34 7.19 15.23
C VAL A 350 9.63 7.45 14.47
N ASN A 351 9.57 7.31 13.15
CA ASN A 351 10.71 7.56 12.25
C ASN A 351 10.37 8.61 11.19
N LEU A 352 11.36 9.43 10.83
CA LEU A 352 11.29 10.35 9.70
C LEU A 352 12.01 9.70 8.50
N GLY A 353 11.25 9.35 7.46
CA GLY A 353 11.77 8.75 6.22
C GLY A 353 12.02 9.79 5.13
N ASN A 354 12.80 9.42 4.12
CA ASN A 354 13.22 10.28 3.00
C ASN A 354 13.97 11.54 3.46
N LYS A 355 14.69 11.47 4.57
CA LYS A 355 15.42 12.60 5.20
C LYS A 355 16.38 13.29 4.26
N PHE A 356 16.98 12.54 3.31
CA PHE A 356 17.89 13.07 2.31
C PHE A 356 17.27 14.21 1.46
N LEU A 357 15.95 14.23 1.29
CA LEU A 357 15.25 15.33 0.59
C LEU A 357 15.34 16.66 1.35
N LEU A 358 15.61 16.64 2.65
CA LEU A 358 15.80 17.83 3.50
C LEU A 358 17.28 18.15 3.75
N GLY A 359 18.20 17.44 3.09
CA GLY A 359 19.64 17.57 3.32
C GLY A 359 20.10 17.02 4.67
N PHE A 360 19.32 16.14 5.31
CA PHE A 360 19.80 15.37 6.46
C PHE A 360 20.55 14.12 5.96
N THR A 361 21.75 13.93 6.44
CA THR A 361 22.54 12.70 6.26
C THR A 361 22.15 11.62 7.27
#